data_c04a7fc7ffb61049fd569b16e5bfa9c5
#
_entry.id   c04a7fc7ffb61049fd569b16e5bfa9c5
#
_cell.length_a   1.000
_cell.length_b   1.000
_cell.length_c   1.000
_cell.angle_alpha   90.00
_cell.angle_beta   90.00
_cell.angle_gamma   90.00
#
_symmetry.space_group_name_H-M   'P 1'
#
loop_
_entity.id
_entity.type
_entity.pdbx_description
1 polymer ?
#
loop_
_entity_poly.entity_id
_entity_poly.type
_entity_poly.pdbx_seq_one_letter_code
_entity_poly.pdbx_strand_id
1 'polypeptide(L)'
;LDTDACLRQRVVYFDLDQDALKPEFQNIVACHAKYLRDRPSARMTLEGNADERGSREYNLGLGERRGNAVSSAVQANGGSGSQITVVSYGEERPTCTDSNED
;
A
#
# COMPACT_ATOMS: atom_id res chain seq x y z
N LEU A 1 4.60 -4.78 21.44
CA LEU A 1 4.73 -4.46 21.14
C LEU A 1 4.99 -4.49 20.05
N ASP A 2 4.74 -4.06 19.47
CA ASP A 2 4.96 -4.09 18.43
C ASP A 2 6.18 -4.01 18.30
N THR A 3 6.60 -4.42 18.71
CA THR A 3 7.86 -4.63 18.52
C THR A 3 8.05 -5.48 17.39
N ASP A 4 7.08 -5.88 16.70
CA ASP A 4 7.25 -6.64 15.50
C ASP A 4 7.93 -5.80 14.47
N ALA A 5 9.09 -6.25 14.01
CA ALA A 5 9.82 -5.51 12.99
C ALA A 5 8.99 -5.31 11.75
N CYS A 6 8.10 -6.25 11.46
CA CYS A 6 7.30 -6.16 10.25
C CYS A 6 6.35 -4.96 10.26
N LEU A 7 5.96 -4.49 11.43
CA LEU A 7 5.09 -3.32 11.50
C LEU A 7 5.81 -2.04 11.14
N ARG A 8 7.13 -2.05 11.17
CA ARG A 8 7.92 -0.91 10.76
C ARG A 8 8.18 -0.90 9.27
N GLN A 9 7.96 -2.03 8.62
CA GLN A 9 8.14 -2.14 7.17
C GLN A 9 6.83 -1.73 6.52
N ARG A 10 6.86 -0.60 5.84
CA ARG A 10 5.64 0.01 5.32
C ARG A 10 5.67 0.24 3.82
N VAL A 11 6.67 -0.30 3.13
CA VAL A 11 6.80 -0.10 1.71
C VAL A 11 6.81 -1.46 1.03
N VAL A 12 5.98 -1.57 -0.01
CA VAL A 12 5.92 -2.77 -0.83
C VAL A 12 6.32 -2.34 -2.23
N TYR A 13 7.27 -3.06 -2.82
CA TYR A 13 7.77 -2.74 -4.15
C TYR A 13 7.16 -3.67 -5.16
N PHE A 14 6.97 -3.15 -6.36
CA PHE A 14 6.44 -3.92 -7.48
C PHE A 14 7.44 -3.90 -8.62
N ASP A 15 7.39 -4.93 -9.44
CA ASP A 15 8.21 -4.95 -10.64
C ASP A 15 7.67 -3.98 -11.66
N LEU A 16 8.51 -3.60 -12.60
CA LEU A 16 8.18 -2.62 -13.61
C LEU A 16 6.85 -2.98 -14.30
N ASP A 17 5.95 -2.01 -14.35
CA ASP A 17 4.63 -2.16 -14.99
C ASP A 17 3.79 -3.29 -14.43
N GLN A 18 4.12 -3.81 -13.26
CA GLN A 18 3.37 -4.90 -12.66
C GLN A 18 2.57 -4.41 -11.47
N ASP A 19 1.46 -5.08 -11.21
CA ASP A 19 0.65 -4.80 -10.04
C ASP A 19 0.39 -6.06 -9.21
N ALA A 20 1.14 -7.11 -9.46
CA ALA A 20 1.01 -8.35 -8.69
C ALA A 20 1.90 -8.26 -7.45
N LEU A 21 1.33 -8.58 -6.30
CA LEU A 21 2.09 -8.57 -5.05
C LEU A 21 3.11 -9.71 -5.06
N LYS A 22 4.37 -9.35 -4.89
CA LYS A 22 5.43 -10.34 -4.92
C LYS A 22 5.42 -11.17 -3.64
N PRO A 23 5.79 -12.45 -3.74
CA PRO A 23 5.75 -13.32 -2.56
C PRO A 23 6.59 -12.82 -1.41
N GLU A 24 7.67 -12.11 -1.69
CA GLU A 24 8.54 -11.63 -0.62
C GLU A 24 7.87 -10.63 0.30
N PHE A 25 6.74 -10.06 -0.10
CA PHE A 25 6.03 -9.10 0.73
C PHE A 25 4.83 -9.70 1.46
N GLN A 26 4.59 -11.00 1.33
CA GLN A 26 3.43 -11.62 1.95
C GLN A 26 3.49 -11.55 3.47
N ASN A 27 4.67 -11.71 4.05
CA ASN A 27 4.80 -11.65 5.49
C ASN A 27 4.48 -10.27 6.05
N ILE A 28 4.92 -9.24 5.33
CA ILE A 28 4.63 -7.87 5.75
C ILE A 28 3.12 -7.62 5.72
N VAL A 29 2.47 -8.08 4.66
CA VAL A 29 1.03 -7.90 4.54
C VAL A 29 0.29 -8.64 5.64
N ALA A 30 0.68 -9.89 5.91
CA ALA A 30 0.04 -10.67 6.94
C ALA A 30 0.20 -10.02 8.31
N CYS A 31 1.35 -9.44 8.56
CA CYS A 31 1.63 -8.77 9.82
C CYS A 31 0.71 -7.55 10.00
N HIS A 32 0.58 -6.74 8.98
CA HIS A 32 -0.28 -5.57 9.07
C HIS A 32 -1.76 -5.97 9.15
N ALA A 33 -2.13 -7.05 8.49
CA ALA A 33 -3.50 -7.54 8.58
C ALA A 33 -3.84 -7.97 9.99
N LYS A 34 -2.90 -8.65 10.65
CA LYS A 34 -3.10 -9.06 12.03
C LYS A 34 -3.27 -7.85 12.94
N TYR A 35 -2.46 -6.82 12.71
CA TYR A 35 -2.57 -5.59 13.49
C TYR A 35 -3.99 -5.01 13.37
N LEU A 36 -4.53 -4.98 12.16
CA LEU A 36 -5.87 -4.46 11.95
C LEU A 36 -6.93 -5.34 12.57
N ARG A 37 -6.77 -6.67 12.48
CA ARG A 37 -7.73 -7.58 13.10
C ARG A 37 -7.78 -7.37 14.61
N ASP A 38 -6.62 -7.15 15.21
CA ASP A 38 -6.54 -7.02 16.64
C ASP A 38 -6.98 -5.64 17.12
N ARG A 39 -7.10 -4.69 16.22
CA ARG A 39 -7.44 -3.31 16.58
C ARG A 39 -8.50 -2.79 15.62
N PRO A 40 -9.77 -3.11 15.86
CA PRO A 40 -10.84 -2.77 14.91
C PRO A 40 -10.98 -1.28 14.64
N SER A 41 -10.51 -0.42 15.53
CA SER A 41 -10.60 1.02 15.30
C SER A 41 -9.41 1.58 14.55
N ALA A 42 -8.40 0.77 14.29
CA ALA A 42 -7.23 1.24 13.54
C ALA A 42 -7.59 1.41 12.06
N ARG A 43 -6.86 2.27 11.41
CA ARG A 43 -7.06 2.56 9.99
C ARG A 43 -5.73 2.43 9.26
N MET A 44 -5.82 2.05 7.99
CA MET A 44 -4.65 1.91 7.14
C MET A 44 -4.91 2.67 5.85
N THR A 45 -3.96 3.50 5.45
CA THR A 45 -4.02 4.17 4.16
C THR A 45 -2.92 3.58 3.29
N LEU A 46 -3.32 3.11 2.12
CA LEU A 46 -2.37 2.57 1.15
C LEU A 46 -2.17 3.60 0.06
N GLU A 47 -0.93 4.05 -0.10
CA GLU A 47 -0.60 5.05 -1.10
C GLU A 47 0.07 4.35 -2.26
N GLY A 48 -0.64 4.27 -3.36
CA GLY A 48 -0.13 3.63 -4.56
C GLY A 48 0.65 4.61 -5.40
N ASN A 49 1.88 4.27 -5.71
CA ASN A 49 2.75 5.10 -6.50
C ASN A 49 3.28 4.32 -7.69
N ALA A 50 3.54 5.02 -8.77
CA ALA A 50 4.12 4.44 -9.96
C ALA A 50 4.84 5.54 -10.71
N ASP A 51 6.07 5.27 -11.10
CA ASP A 51 6.84 6.25 -11.86
C ASP A 51 7.39 5.62 -13.14
N GLU A 52 6.67 4.65 -13.67
CA GLU A 52 7.03 4.03 -14.91
C GLU A 52 6.89 5.00 -16.07
N ARG A 53 7.51 4.67 -17.18
CA ARG A 53 7.28 5.43 -18.38
C ARG A 53 5.84 5.27 -18.81
N GLY A 54 5.28 6.33 -19.33
CA GLY A 54 3.90 6.28 -19.76
C GLY A 54 3.20 7.56 -19.41
N SER A 55 1.92 7.59 -19.64
CA SER A 55 1.16 8.77 -19.35
C SER A 55 0.89 8.89 -17.87
N ARG A 56 0.54 10.10 -17.48
CA ARG A 56 0.11 10.34 -16.11
C ARG A 56 -1.08 9.47 -15.75
N GLU A 57 -2.01 9.32 -16.68
CA GLU A 57 -3.18 8.49 -16.42
C GLU A 57 -2.81 7.03 -16.23
N TYR A 58 -1.86 6.56 -17.02
CA TYR A 58 -1.41 5.19 -16.88
C TYR A 58 -0.81 4.97 -15.49
N ASN A 59 0.02 5.90 -15.05
CA ASN A 59 0.66 5.75 -13.75
C ASN A 59 -0.31 5.89 -12.60
N LEU A 60 -1.32 6.73 -12.73
CA LEU A 60 -2.36 6.81 -11.71
C LEU A 60 -3.12 5.50 -11.61
N GLY A 61 -3.47 4.92 -12.76
CA GLY A 61 -4.16 3.64 -12.77
C GLY A 61 -3.31 2.52 -12.22
N LEU A 62 -2.02 2.51 -12.56
CA LEU A 62 -1.13 1.48 -12.04
C LEU A 62 -0.98 1.61 -10.53
N GLY A 63 -0.84 2.84 -10.03
CA GLY A 63 -0.76 3.05 -8.58
C GLY A 63 -2.01 2.57 -7.88
N GLU A 64 -3.17 2.81 -8.48
CA GLU A 64 -4.41 2.36 -7.90
C GLU A 64 -4.48 0.84 -7.87
N ARG A 65 -4.09 0.19 -8.97
CA ARG A 65 -4.10 -1.27 -9.01
C ARG A 65 -3.14 -1.87 -8.00
N ARG A 66 -1.98 -1.24 -7.82
CA ARG A 66 -1.02 -1.70 -6.82
C ARG A 66 -1.58 -1.57 -5.41
N GLY A 67 -2.22 -0.44 -5.11
CA GLY A 67 -2.84 -0.26 -3.82
C GLY A 67 -3.96 -1.27 -3.59
N ASN A 68 -4.75 -1.52 -4.62
CA ASN A 68 -5.84 -2.49 -4.51
C ASN A 68 -5.31 -3.90 -4.32
N ALA A 69 -4.19 -4.23 -4.94
CA ALA A 69 -3.59 -5.56 -4.76
C ALA A 69 -3.18 -5.76 -3.31
N VAL A 70 -2.57 -4.76 -2.70
CA VAL A 70 -2.19 -4.85 -1.30
C VAL A 70 -3.42 -4.91 -0.41
N SER A 71 -4.43 -4.08 -0.70
CA SER A 71 -5.67 -4.09 0.06
C SER A 71 -6.33 -5.46 0.03
N SER A 72 -6.38 -6.08 -1.15
CA SER A 72 -6.97 -7.40 -1.27
C SER A 72 -6.21 -8.43 -0.45
N ALA A 73 -4.88 -8.33 -0.44
CA ALA A 73 -4.06 -9.26 0.32
C ALA A 73 -4.26 -9.07 1.82
N VAL A 74 -4.38 -7.82 2.27
CA VAL A 74 -4.64 -7.55 3.68
C VAL A 74 -5.99 -8.13 4.08
N GLN A 75 -7.00 -7.95 3.23
CA GLN A 75 -8.32 -8.49 3.52
C GLN A 75 -8.32 -10.01 3.51
N ALA A 76 -7.57 -10.61 2.60
CA ALA A 76 -7.46 -12.07 2.56
C ALA A 76 -6.82 -12.61 3.84
N ASN A 77 -6.04 -11.79 4.51
CA ASN A 77 -5.42 -12.18 5.78
C ASN A 77 -6.21 -11.71 7.00
N GLY A 78 -7.43 -11.25 6.79
CA GLY A 78 -8.33 -10.95 7.90
C GLY A 78 -8.55 -9.49 8.21
N GLY A 79 -7.88 -8.58 7.52
CA GLY A 79 -8.15 -7.16 7.69
C GLY A 79 -9.52 -6.81 7.12
N SER A 80 -10.13 -5.79 7.65
CA SER A 80 -11.44 -5.36 7.18
C SER A 80 -11.30 -4.27 6.13
N GLY A 81 -12.06 -4.38 5.06
CA GLY A 81 -12.04 -3.35 4.02
C GLY A 81 -12.42 -1.98 4.57
N SER A 82 -13.23 -1.94 5.62
CA SER A 82 -13.63 -0.67 6.20
C SER A 82 -12.49 0.03 6.93
N GLN A 83 -11.40 -0.69 7.20
CA GLN A 83 -10.22 -0.10 7.84
C GLN A 83 -9.22 0.40 6.83
N ILE A 84 -9.43 0.18 5.54
CA ILE A 84 -8.43 0.40 4.51
C ILE A 84 -8.91 1.45 3.52
N THR A 85 -8.05 2.42 3.23
CA THR A 85 -8.30 3.41 2.19
C THR A 85 -7.16 3.34 1.19
N VAL A 86 -7.48 3.33 -0.09
CA VAL A 86 -6.47 3.31 -1.14
C VAL A 86 -6.46 4.66 -1.84
N VAL A 87 -5.28 5.24 -1.96
CA VAL A 87 -5.10 6.50 -2.66
C VAL A 87 -3.99 6.31 -3.68
N SER A 88 -4.22 6.74 -4.91
CA SER A 88 -3.20 6.64 -5.94
C SER A 88 -2.65 8.02 -6.26
N TYR A 89 -1.35 8.12 -6.29
CA TYR A 89 -0.69 9.36 -6.65
C TYR A 89 -0.01 9.29 -8.01
N GLY A 90 0.23 8.07 -8.49
CA GLY A 90 1.01 7.90 -9.68
C GLY A 90 2.35 8.56 -9.46
N GLU A 91 2.84 9.27 -10.46
CA GLU A 91 4.09 10.00 -10.30
C GLU A 91 3.83 11.47 -10.01
N GLU A 92 2.58 11.83 -9.81
CA GLU A 92 2.25 13.19 -9.54
C GLU A 92 2.65 13.68 -8.21
N ARG A 93 2.78 12.80 -7.25
CA ARG A 93 3.07 13.22 -5.93
C ARG A 93 4.54 13.43 -5.77
N PRO A 94 4.97 14.68 -5.68
CA PRO A 94 6.40 14.91 -5.46
C PRO A 94 6.74 14.42 -4.08
N THR A 95 7.83 13.76 -3.97
CA THR A 95 8.21 13.24 -2.68
C THR A 95 8.43 14.30 -1.68
N CYS A 96 8.82 15.43 -2.11
CA CYS A 96 9.17 16.44 -1.16
C CYS A 96 8.05 17.26 -0.74
N THR A 97 7.11 17.12 -1.14
CA THR A 97 6.20 18.04 -0.78
C THR A 97 5.67 17.80 0.37
N ASP A 98 6.07 17.56 0.68
CA ASP A 98 5.65 17.59 1.31
C ASP A 98 5.62 18.03 1.96
N SER A 99 5.78 18.25 2.07
CA SER A 99 5.70 18.78 2.40
C SER A 99 5.14 19.52 2.61
N ASN A 100 4.92 19.79 2.65
CA ASN A 100 4.46 20.51 2.65
C ASN A 100 3.62 20.73 2.70
N GLU A 101 3.33 20.53 2.74
CA GLU A 101 2.66 20.71 2.70
C GLU A 101 2.30 20.58 3.13
N ASP A 102 2.39 20.60 3.27
CA ASP A 102 2.24 20.58 3.59
C ASP A 102 2.19 20.74 4.03
#